data_c6cccbac8f23383d5a8e3276ee24df77
#
_entry.id   c6cccbac8f23383d5a8e3276ee24df77
#
_cell.length_a   1.000
_cell.length_b   1.000
_cell.length_c   1.000
_cell.angle_alpha   90.00
_cell.angle_beta   90.00
_cell.angle_gamma   90.00
#
_symmetry.space_group_name_H-M   'P 1'
#
loop_
_entity.id
_entity.type
_entity.pdbx_description
1 polymer ?
#
loop_
_entity_poly.entity_id
_entity_poly.type
_entity_poly.pdbx_seq_one_letter_code
_entity_poly.pdbx_strand_id
1 'polypeptide(L)'
;MNEKKTSLSDRAAVSVEVASEKLSYYLNRVVKRPVRSAQVEKADMATFNANLAVILSSPMGGGSMIARFGGNEVRACAEAIAVERGLNRRFSARTRKRMKQQAGFFPADTDSLMRFYGLMVESVKRLDWLGTWDSILQPYAIEHMGINPGTRFTSLGNLEPYYYPENPWSKELEGKRVLVIHPFAETIESQYRKRERLFPGTDILPEFELVTLKAVQTIAGEVDDRFDDWFEALEWMEEQIAQTDFDVALIGCGAYGFPLAAKVKDMGKVAIHLGGATQILFGIKGARWDSNQKVNCWYNEAWTRPSESDKPKNAAAVESACYW
;
A
#
# COMPACT_ATOMS: atom_id res chain seq x y z
N MET A 1 22.89 17.10 26.29
CA MET A 1 22.53 16.43 25.03
C MET A 1 23.78 15.73 24.50
N ASN A 2 23.90 14.42 24.75
CA ASN A 2 25.05 13.65 24.29
C ASN A 2 24.73 13.12 22.86
N GLU A 3 25.31 13.73 21.85
CA GLU A 3 25.37 13.16 20.53
C GLU A 3 26.19 11.86 20.58
N LYS A 4 25.52 10.72 20.48
CA LYS A 4 26.20 9.44 20.21
C LYS A 4 26.78 9.49 18.81
N LYS A 5 28.06 9.85 18.68
CA LYS A 5 28.82 9.68 17.44
C LYS A 5 28.86 8.17 17.11
N THR A 6 28.12 7.76 16.09
CA THR A 6 28.23 6.42 15.52
C THR A 6 29.68 6.16 15.09
N SER A 7 30.24 5.04 15.52
CA SER A 7 31.64 4.70 15.22
C SER A 7 31.82 4.36 13.73
N LEU A 8 33.05 4.51 13.23
CA LEU A 8 33.40 4.10 11.87
C LEU A 8 33.11 2.60 11.63
N SER A 9 33.20 1.78 12.67
CA SER A 9 32.87 0.35 12.65
C SER A 9 31.37 0.11 12.43
N ASP A 10 30.49 0.94 13.02
CA ASP A 10 29.03 0.81 12.83
C ASP A 10 28.62 1.21 11.41
N ARG A 11 29.31 2.23 10.86
CA ARG A 11 29.10 2.66 9.45
C ARG A 11 29.53 1.58 8.46
N ALA A 12 30.64 0.92 8.70
CA ALA A 12 31.12 -0.17 7.86
C ALA A 12 30.20 -1.40 7.99
N ALA A 13 29.76 -1.76 9.18
CA ALA A 13 28.88 -2.91 9.43
C ALA A 13 27.55 -2.78 8.67
N VAL A 14 26.86 -1.63 8.76
CA VAL A 14 25.57 -1.43 8.04
C VAL A 14 25.78 -1.33 6.53
N SER A 15 26.87 -0.71 6.05
CA SER A 15 27.18 -0.72 4.62
C SER A 15 27.49 -2.11 4.08
N VAL A 16 28.14 -2.94 4.86
CA VAL A 16 28.41 -4.36 4.53
C VAL A 16 27.11 -5.17 4.60
N GLU A 17 26.24 -4.91 5.57
CA GLU A 17 24.96 -5.60 5.72
C GLU A 17 24.02 -5.29 4.56
N VAL A 18 23.84 -4.04 4.18
CA VAL A 18 23.05 -3.62 2.99
C VAL A 18 23.68 -4.13 1.69
N ALA A 19 25.02 -4.15 1.59
CA ALA A 19 25.71 -4.69 0.44
C ALA A 19 25.63 -6.22 0.38
N SER A 20 25.72 -6.91 1.53
CA SER A 20 25.56 -8.36 1.65
C SER A 20 24.14 -8.81 1.35
N GLU A 21 23.13 -8.05 1.77
CA GLU A 21 21.72 -8.30 1.42
C GLU A 21 21.47 -8.12 -0.08
N LYS A 22 21.99 -7.06 -0.70
CA LYS A 22 21.93 -6.89 -2.15
C LYS A 22 22.64 -8.02 -2.89
N LEU A 23 23.84 -8.39 -2.46
CA LEU A 23 24.61 -9.48 -3.05
C LEU A 23 23.89 -10.82 -2.83
N SER A 24 23.36 -11.07 -1.65
CA SER A 24 22.57 -12.25 -1.31
C SER A 24 21.31 -12.36 -2.18
N TYR A 25 20.61 -11.25 -2.41
CA TYR A 25 19.45 -11.21 -3.32
C TYR A 25 19.83 -11.55 -4.77
N TYR A 26 20.89 -10.95 -5.29
CA TYR A 26 21.38 -11.25 -6.65
C TYR A 26 21.85 -12.69 -6.75
N LEU A 27 22.60 -13.18 -5.78
CA LEU A 27 23.09 -14.57 -5.73
C LEU A 27 21.92 -15.56 -5.62
N ASN A 28 20.90 -15.25 -4.83
CA ASN A 28 19.74 -16.12 -4.66
C ASN A 28 18.85 -16.16 -5.90
N ARG A 29 18.75 -15.06 -6.64
CA ARG A 29 18.05 -15.01 -7.92
C ARG A 29 18.77 -15.79 -9.02
N VAL A 30 20.10 -15.78 -9.01
CA VAL A 30 20.94 -16.50 -9.97
C VAL A 30 21.09 -17.99 -9.57
N VAL A 31 21.19 -18.30 -8.27
CA VAL A 31 21.47 -19.63 -7.74
C VAL A 31 20.21 -20.36 -7.24
N LYS A 32 19.01 -19.74 -7.37
CA LYS A 32 17.72 -20.27 -6.87
C LYS A 32 17.73 -20.68 -5.38
N ARG A 33 18.54 -20.04 -4.55
CA ARG A 33 18.56 -20.26 -3.10
C ARG A 33 17.65 -19.24 -2.40
N PRO A 34 16.85 -19.65 -1.39
CA PRO A 34 16.02 -18.69 -0.66
C PRO A 34 16.90 -17.70 0.10
N VAL A 35 16.57 -16.42 -0.01
CA VAL A 35 17.15 -15.38 0.85
C VAL A 35 16.80 -15.73 2.29
N ARG A 36 17.76 -15.73 3.20
CA ARG A 36 17.46 -15.61 4.64
C ARG A 36 16.98 -14.19 4.92
N SER A 37 15.78 -13.84 4.42
CA SER A 37 14.98 -12.82 5.05
C SER A 37 14.61 -13.35 6.44
N ALA A 38 14.53 -12.50 7.45
CA ALA A 38 13.93 -12.90 8.71
C ALA A 38 12.69 -13.74 8.33
N GLN A 39 12.71 -15.04 8.67
CA GLN A 39 11.65 -15.95 8.25
C GLN A 39 10.42 -15.59 9.06
N VAL A 40 9.71 -14.56 8.58
CA VAL A 40 8.41 -14.25 9.12
C VAL A 40 7.49 -15.36 8.64
N GLU A 41 6.93 -16.10 9.58
CA GLU A 41 5.94 -17.11 9.28
C GLU A 41 4.74 -16.44 8.60
N LYS A 42 4.47 -16.83 7.36
CA LYS A 42 3.38 -16.27 6.56
C LYS A 42 2.19 -17.19 6.60
N ALA A 43 1.04 -16.66 6.98
CA ALA A 43 -0.21 -17.37 6.81
C ALA A 43 -0.45 -17.65 5.31
N ASP A 44 -0.94 -18.83 5.02
CA ASP A 44 -1.42 -19.16 3.69
C ASP A 44 -2.73 -18.42 3.35
N MET A 45 -3.19 -18.56 2.11
CA MET A 45 -4.38 -17.89 1.60
C MET A 45 -5.64 -18.25 2.42
N ALA A 46 -5.85 -19.53 2.71
CA ALA A 46 -7.04 -19.99 3.42
C ALA A 46 -7.08 -19.47 4.86
N THR A 47 -5.96 -19.54 5.56
CA THR A 47 -5.80 -19.02 6.92
C THR A 47 -6.01 -17.50 6.94
N PHE A 48 -5.43 -16.77 5.98
CA PHE A 48 -5.62 -15.31 5.88
C PHE A 48 -7.08 -14.95 5.64
N ASN A 49 -7.75 -15.57 4.65
CA ASN A 49 -9.16 -15.33 4.34
C ASN A 49 -10.06 -15.61 5.54
N ALA A 50 -9.87 -16.74 6.23
CA ALA A 50 -10.65 -17.07 7.42
C ALA A 50 -10.51 -16.02 8.53
N ASN A 51 -9.28 -15.54 8.77
CA ASN A 51 -9.06 -14.49 9.78
C ASN A 51 -9.67 -13.16 9.36
N LEU A 52 -9.56 -12.78 8.09
CA LEU A 52 -10.12 -11.53 7.61
C LEU A 52 -11.65 -11.57 7.59
N ALA A 53 -12.24 -12.71 7.26
CA ALA A 53 -13.68 -12.93 7.39
C ALA A 53 -14.16 -12.71 8.84
N VAL A 54 -13.45 -13.23 9.84
CA VAL A 54 -13.77 -13.00 11.26
C VAL A 54 -13.66 -11.50 11.62
N ILE A 55 -12.61 -10.82 11.18
CA ILE A 55 -12.42 -9.37 11.42
C ILE A 55 -13.60 -8.57 10.82
N LEU A 56 -14.02 -8.91 9.62
CA LEU A 56 -15.10 -8.21 8.92
C LEU A 56 -16.48 -8.53 9.49
N SER A 57 -16.75 -9.78 9.89
CA SER A 57 -18.06 -10.19 10.43
C SER A 57 -18.30 -9.68 11.85
N SER A 58 -17.24 -9.51 12.63
CA SER A 58 -17.33 -9.06 14.02
C SER A 58 -16.23 -8.05 14.30
N PRO A 59 -16.41 -6.80 13.88
CA PRO A 59 -15.41 -5.77 14.14
C PRO A 59 -15.15 -5.67 15.64
N MET A 60 -13.97 -6.07 16.06
CA MET A 60 -13.56 -5.91 17.45
C MET A 60 -13.46 -4.41 17.74
N GLY A 61 -13.96 -3.93 18.85
CA GLY A 61 -14.12 -2.51 19.19
C GLY A 61 -12.86 -1.62 19.18
N GLY A 62 -11.75 -2.10 18.64
CA GLY A 62 -10.50 -1.37 18.48
C GLY A 62 -10.05 -1.15 17.03
N GLY A 63 -10.89 -1.47 16.04
CA GLY A 63 -10.52 -1.38 14.62
C GLY A 63 -9.46 -2.40 14.19
N SER A 64 -9.20 -2.47 12.89
CA SER A 64 -8.15 -3.35 12.34
C SER A 64 -7.46 -2.71 11.15
N MET A 65 -6.15 -2.91 11.04
CA MET A 65 -5.34 -2.44 9.92
C MET A 65 -4.69 -3.62 9.19
N ILE A 66 -5.17 -3.87 7.99
CA ILE A 66 -4.61 -4.81 7.03
C ILE A 66 -3.97 -4.00 5.92
N ALA A 67 -2.65 -4.11 5.76
CA ALA A 67 -1.96 -3.21 4.84
C ALA A 67 -0.81 -3.86 4.08
N ARG A 68 -0.28 -3.13 3.13
CA ARG A 68 0.92 -3.44 2.39
C ARG A 68 1.84 -2.22 2.29
N PHE A 69 3.13 -2.43 2.19
CA PHE A 69 4.04 -1.36 1.83
C PHE A 69 4.14 -1.18 0.32
N GLY A 70 4.23 0.05 -0.14
CA GLY A 70 4.69 0.37 -1.48
C GLY A 70 6.21 0.26 -1.60
N GLY A 71 6.70 -0.08 -2.79
CA GLY A 71 8.14 -0.28 -2.99
C GLY A 71 8.98 1.01 -2.91
N ASN A 72 8.38 2.15 -3.22
CA ASN A 72 9.04 3.45 -3.10
C ASN A 72 9.07 3.93 -1.65
N GLU A 73 7.99 3.69 -0.91
CA GLU A 73 7.85 4.02 0.51
C GLU A 73 8.83 3.20 1.36
N VAL A 74 8.93 1.89 1.12
CA VAL A 74 9.92 1.03 1.79
C VAL A 74 11.35 1.51 1.51
N ARG A 75 11.65 1.90 0.27
CA ARG A 75 12.96 2.46 -0.08
C ARG A 75 13.24 3.76 0.65
N ALA A 76 12.25 4.65 0.74
CA ALA A 76 12.39 5.90 1.48
C ALA A 76 12.64 5.62 2.97
N CYS A 77 11.89 4.71 3.59
CA CYS A 77 12.10 4.32 4.99
C CYS A 77 13.49 3.70 5.21
N ALA A 78 13.96 2.82 4.33
CA ALA A 78 15.31 2.23 4.43
C ALA A 78 16.43 3.28 4.29
N GLU A 79 16.28 4.27 3.39
CA GLU A 79 17.23 5.38 3.30
C GLU A 79 17.12 6.34 4.50
N ALA A 80 15.93 6.56 5.06
CA ALA A 80 15.73 7.36 6.27
C ALA A 80 16.47 6.75 7.47
N ILE A 81 16.38 5.43 7.67
CA ILE A 81 17.13 4.70 8.69
C ILE A 81 18.64 4.94 8.52
N ALA A 82 19.14 4.93 7.28
CA ALA A 82 20.55 5.21 7.01
C ALA A 82 20.93 6.68 7.30
N VAL A 83 20.03 7.63 7.07
CA VAL A 83 20.23 9.05 7.42
C VAL A 83 20.19 9.22 8.94
N GLU A 84 19.24 8.67 9.65
CA GLU A 84 19.11 8.72 11.10
C GLU A 84 20.36 8.16 11.82
N ARG A 85 20.93 7.09 11.25
CA ARG A 85 22.16 6.47 11.77
C ARG A 85 23.45 7.21 11.36
N GLY A 86 23.34 8.32 10.63
CA GLY A 86 24.47 9.10 10.14
C GLY A 86 25.32 8.40 9.07
N LEU A 87 24.79 7.35 8.43
CA LEU A 87 25.44 6.62 7.34
C LEU A 87 25.36 7.39 6.03
N ASN A 88 24.27 8.11 5.83
CA ASN A 88 24.04 9.02 4.73
C ASN A 88 23.72 10.42 5.28
N ARG A 89 24.10 11.45 4.52
CA ARG A 89 23.75 12.84 4.86
C ARG A 89 22.37 13.25 4.35
N ARG A 90 21.87 12.58 3.32
CA ARG A 90 20.62 12.88 2.62
C ARG A 90 20.13 11.69 1.82
N PHE A 91 18.89 11.75 1.41
CA PHE A 91 18.31 10.77 0.48
C PHE A 91 18.95 10.83 -0.90
N SER A 92 19.03 9.67 -1.57
CA SER A 92 19.52 9.60 -2.95
C SER A 92 18.58 10.36 -3.90
N ALA A 93 19.15 10.93 -4.98
CA ALA A 93 18.36 11.57 -6.03
C ALA A 93 17.33 10.61 -6.65
N ARG A 94 17.65 9.31 -6.71
CA ARG A 94 16.74 8.27 -7.20
C ARG A 94 15.52 8.11 -6.31
N THR A 95 15.70 8.04 -4.99
CA THR A 95 14.59 7.92 -4.04
C THR A 95 13.71 9.16 -4.05
N ARG A 96 14.29 10.35 -4.00
CA ARG A 96 13.54 11.61 -4.11
C ARG A 96 12.71 11.68 -5.40
N LYS A 97 13.33 11.33 -6.56
CA LYS A 97 12.62 11.29 -7.84
C LYS A 97 11.46 10.29 -7.83
N ARG A 98 11.66 9.08 -7.28
CA ARG A 98 10.62 8.06 -7.21
C ARG A 98 9.49 8.44 -6.27
N MET A 99 9.80 8.98 -5.09
CA MET A 99 8.78 9.46 -4.16
C MET A 99 7.92 10.54 -4.80
N LYS A 100 8.53 11.52 -5.50
CA LYS A 100 7.78 12.55 -6.22
C LYS A 100 6.96 12.00 -7.39
N GLN A 101 7.56 11.21 -8.29
CA GLN A 101 6.91 10.82 -9.54
C GLN A 101 6.01 9.60 -9.43
N GLN A 102 6.35 8.62 -8.58
CA GLN A 102 5.65 7.34 -8.53
C GLN A 102 4.79 7.16 -7.27
N ALA A 103 5.05 7.93 -6.22
CA ALA A 103 4.30 7.88 -4.97
C ALA A 103 3.50 9.17 -4.68
N GLY A 104 3.68 10.22 -5.49
CA GLY A 104 2.96 11.47 -5.34
C GLY A 104 3.38 12.32 -4.14
N PHE A 105 4.60 12.12 -3.61
CA PHE A 105 5.08 12.81 -2.42
C PHE A 105 5.77 14.15 -2.77
N PHE A 106 5.38 15.23 -2.08
CA PHE A 106 5.91 16.58 -2.32
C PHE A 106 5.90 17.46 -1.05
N PRO A 107 6.93 18.33 -0.88
CA PRO A 107 8.21 18.30 -1.58
C PRO A 107 9.02 17.05 -1.16
N ALA A 108 9.82 16.48 -2.07
CA ALA A 108 10.64 15.31 -1.80
C ALA A 108 12.09 15.70 -1.40
N ASP A 109 12.23 16.65 -0.48
CA ASP A 109 13.50 17.00 0.16
C ASP A 109 13.82 16.06 1.35
N THR A 110 14.96 16.28 1.98
CA THR A 110 15.41 15.42 3.08
C THR A 110 14.53 15.55 4.32
N ASP A 111 14.14 16.76 4.69
CA ASP A 111 13.40 17.01 5.93
C ASP A 111 11.97 16.45 5.81
N SER A 112 11.31 16.68 4.67
CA SER A 112 9.99 16.12 4.36
C SER A 112 9.99 14.59 4.33
N LEU A 113 11.02 13.97 3.75
CA LEU A 113 11.15 12.50 3.73
C LEU A 113 11.49 11.92 5.11
N MET A 114 12.20 12.64 5.97
CA MET A 114 12.39 12.24 7.37
C MET A 114 11.08 12.35 8.18
N ARG A 115 10.29 13.40 7.95
CA ARG A 115 8.94 13.54 8.53
C ARG A 115 8.03 12.39 8.06
N PHE A 116 8.07 12.03 6.78
CA PHE A 116 7.34 10.87 6.24
C PHE A 116 7.77 9.57 6.93
N TYR A 117 9.07 9.35 7.11
CA TYR A 117 9.58 8.18 7.82
C TYR A 117 9.05 8.13 9.27
N GLY A 118 9.07 9.24 10.00
CA GLY A 118 8.49 9.32 11.34
C GLY A 118 7.00 8.90 11.36
N LEU A 119 6.21 9.40 10.41
CA LEU A 119 4.81 9.02 10.24
C LEU A 119 4.63 7.52 9.95
N MET A 120 5.49 6.96 9.09
CA MET A 120 5.47 5.53 8.79
C MET A 120 5.82 4.67 10.00
N VAL A 121 6.81 5.10 10.83
CA VAL A 121 7.18 4.44 12.10
C VAL A 121 5.99 4.43 13.08
N GLU A 122 5.25 5.53 13.16
CA GLU A 122 4.03 5.55 14.00
C GLU A 122 2.93 4.66 13.40
N SER A 123 2.75 4.66 12.08
CA SER A 123 1.71 3.89 11.41
C SER A 123 1.93 2.37 11.52
N VAL A 124 3.17 1.88 11.45
CA VAL A 124 3.46 0.42 11.55
C VAL A 124 3.12 -0.16 12.93
N LYS A 125 3.01 0.67 13.97
CA LYS A 125 2.57 0.23 15.31
C LYS A 125 1.09 -0.19 15.34
N ARG A 126 0.31 0.20 14.33
CA ARG A 126 -1.12 -0.12 14.18
C ARG A 126 -1.37 -1.39 13.36
N LEU A 127 -0.34 -1.96 12.73
CA LEU A 127 -0.51 -3.13 11.88
C LEU A 127 -1.04 -4.35 12.63
N ASP A 128 -2.09 -4.96 12.10
CA ASP A 128 -2.56 -6.30 12.48
C ASP A 128 -2.10 -7.33 11.44
N TRP A 129 -2.18 -6.97 10.15
CA TRP A 129 -1.72 -7.81 9.06
C TRP A 129 -0.88 -7.03 8.05
N LEU A 130 0.24 -7.62 7.62
CA LEU A 130 1.09 -7.10 6.56
C LEU A 130 1.19 -8.08 5.41
N GLY A 131 0.69 -7.65 4.24
CA GLY A 131 0.94 -8.32 2.96
C GLY A 131 2.37 -8.06 2.51
N THR A 132 3.17 -9.12 2.43
CA THR A 132 4.59 -9.05 2.06
C THR A 132 4.83 -9.57 0.65
N TRP A 133 5.81 -9.01 -0.03
CA TRP A 133 6.26 -9.40 -1.36
C TRP A 133 7.78 -9.46 -1.39
N ASP A 134 8.34 -10.10 -2.41
CA ASP A 134 9.79 -10.26 -2.54
C ASP A 134 10.46 -8.92 -2.82
N SER A 135 10.93 -8.28 -1.76
CA SER A 135 11.67 -7.02 -1.78
C SER A 135 12.88 -7.14 -0.87
N ILE A 136 14.02 -6.69 -1.35
CA ILE A 136 15.27 -6.69 -0.58
C ILE A 136 15.20 -5.77 0.63
N LEU A 137 14.47 -4.67 0.50
CA LEU A 137 14.44 -3.60 1.50
C LEU A 137 13.30 -3.75 2.50
N GLN A 138 12.29 -4.57 2.20
CA GLN A 138 11.13 -4.73 3.08
C GLN A 138 11.49 -5.42 4.41
N PRO A 139 12.24 -6.54 4.44
CA PRO A 139 12.68 -7.13 5.70
C PRO A 139 13.50 -6.17 6.55
N TYR A 140 14.43 -5.44 5.94
CA TYR A 140 15.25 -4.45 6.62
C TYR A 140 14.41 -3.31 7.23
N ALA A 141 13.47 -2.75 6.48
CA ALA A 141 12.58 -1.71 7.00
C ALA A 141 11.70 -2.25 8.13
N ILE A 142 11.13 -3.45 7.98
CA ILE A 142 10.31 -4.11 8.99
C ILE A 142 11.09 -4.28 10.30
N GLU A 143 12.30 -4.79 10.24
CA GLU A 143 13.16 -5.03 11.41
C GLU A 143 13.48 -3.74 12.18
N HIS A 144 13.67 -2.63 11.44
CA HIS A 144 14.15 -1.39 12.05
C HIS A 144 13.07 -0.33 12.33
N MET A 145 11.85 -0.51 11.84
CA MET A 145 10.76 0.45 12.08
C MET A 145 9.95 0.18 13.34
N GLY A 146 10.23 -0.89 14.09
CA GLY A 146 9.52 -1.20 15.31
C GLY A 146 8.06 -1.58 15.07
N ILE A 147 7.81 -2.48 14.11
CA ILE A 147 6.48 -3.05 13.84
C ILE A 147 5.86 -3.61 15.12
N ASN A 148 4.55 -3.49 15.24
CA ASN A 148 3.79 -4.10 16.32
C ASN A 148 4.13 -5.61 16.42
N PRO A 149 4.59 -6.11 17.59
CA PRO A 149 4.94 -7.53 17.77
C PRO A 149 3.79 -8.50 17.47
N GLY A 150 2.54 -8.05 17.58
CA GLY A 150 1.36 -8.84 17.25
C GLY A 150 1.01 -8.88 15.75
N THR A 151 1.78 -8.19 14.90
CA THR A 151 1.53 -8.18 13.46
C THR A 151 1.70 -9.56 12.86
N ARG A 152 0.68 -10.00 12.12
CA ARG A 152 0.70 -11.22 11.32
C ARG A 152 1.11 -10.90 9.89
N PHE A 153 1.67 -11.89 9.22
CA PHE A 153 2.17 -11.72 7.87
C PHE A 153 1.50 -12.69 6.90
N THR A 154 1.32 -12.24 5.67
CA THR A 154 0.82 -13.05 4.57
C THR A 154 1.50 -12.64 3.26
N SER A 155 1.33 -13.41 2.21
CA SER A 155 1.78 -13.00 0.88
C SER A 155 0.90 -11.86 0.35
N LEU A 156 1.50 -10.91 -0.37
CA LEU A 156 0.77 -9.75 -0.91
C LEU A 156 -0.47 -10.16 -1.71
N GLY A 157 -0.36 -11.19 -2.56
CA GLY A 157 -1.48 -11.66 -3.37
C GLY A 157 -2.67 -12.15 -2.55
N ASN A 158 -2.47 -12.52 -1.28
CA ASN A 158 -3.56 -12.96 -0.42
C ASN A 158 -4.51 -11.80 -0.03
N LEU A 159 -4.04 -10.55 -0.13
CA LEU A 159 -4.90 -9.38 0.06
C LEU A 159 -5.86 -9.15 -1.10
N GLU A 160 -5.60 -9.75 -2.26
CA GLU A 160 -6.31 -9.52 -3.51
C GLU A 160 -7.35 -10.62 -3.73
N PRO A 161 -8.65 -10.40 -3.44
CA PRO A 161 -9.65 -11.46 -3.33
C PRO A 161 -9.94 -12.20 -4.63
N TYR A 162 -9.65 -11.58 -5.77
CA TYR A 162 -9.82 -12.19 -7.10
C TYR A 162 -8.82 -13.34 -7.38
N TYR A 163 -7.82 -13.55 -6.53
CA TYR A 163 -6.95 -14.73 -6.58
C TYR A 163 -7.50 -15.94 -5.83
N TYR A 164 -8.60 -15.77 -5.10
CA TYR A 164 -9.24 -16.84 -4.34
C TYR A 164 -10.77 -16.79 -4.49
N PRO A 165 -11.29 -16.98 -5.72
CA PRO A 165 -12.70 -16.77 -6.04
C PRO A 165 -13.65 -17.73 -5.35
N GLU A 166 -13.17 -18.91 -4.94
CA GLU A 166 -14.01 -19.94 -4.29
C GLU A 166 -14.47 -19.52 -2.88
N ASN A 167 -13.68 -18.69 -2.20
CA ASN A 167 -14.01 -18.18 -0.87
C ASN A 167 -13.28 -16.86 -0.59
N PRO A 168 -13.61 -15.78 -1.33
CA PRO A 168 -12.93 -14.50 -1.17
C PRO A 168 -13.32 -13.85 0.16
N TRP A 169 -12.34 -13.28 0.87
CA TRP A 169 -12.62 -12.54 2.10
C TRP A 169 -13.59 -11.37 1.87
N SER A 170 -13.62 -10.84 0.65
CA SER A 170 -14.43 -9.69 0.28
C SER A 170 -15.94 -9.98 0.26
N LYS A 171 -16.36 -11.25 0.26
CA LYS A 171 -17.78 -11.61 0.44
C LYS A 171 -18.36 -11.08 1.74
N GLU A 172 -17.53 -10.92 2.79
CA GLU A 172 -17.95 -10.36 4.08
C GLU A 172 -18.20 -8.84 4.05
N LEU A 173 -18.01 -8.21 2.90
CA LEU A 173 -18.41 -6.81 2.67
C LEU A 173 -19.91 -6.69 2.39
N GLU A 174 -20.62 -7.79 2.13
CA GLU A 174 -22.05 -7.80 1.85
C GLU A 174 -22.84 -7.06 2.93
N GLY A 175 -23.72 -6.16 2.50
CA GLY A 175 -24.57 -5.35 3.36
C GLY A 175 -23.87 -4.31 4.23
N LYS A 176 -22.55 -4.16 4.15
CA LYS A 176 -21.79 -3.14 4.90
C LYS A 176 -21.78 -1.80 4.16
N ARG A 177 -21.40 -0.77 4.88
CA ARG A 177 -21.07 0.53 4.31
C ARG A 177 -19.56 0.60 4.07
N VAL A 178 -19.15 0.58 2.80
CA VAL A 178 -17.74 0.47 2.38
C VAL A 178 -17.27 1.78 1.81
N LEU A 179 -16.28 2.41 2.47
CA LEU A 179 -15.60 3.60 1.97
C LEU A 179 -14.44 3.18 1.07
N VAL A 180 -14.45 3.60 -0.19
CA VAL A 180 -13.35 3.39 -1.13
C VAL A 180 -12.58 4.69 -1.33
N ILE A 181 -11.30 4.71 -0.93
CA ILE A 181 -10.40 5.86 -1.05
C ILE A 181 -9.47 5.62 -2.23
N HIS A 182 -9.75 6.27 -3.36
CA HIS A 182 -9.02 6.02 -4.61
C HIS A 182 -9.06 7.25 -5.54
N PRO A 183 -8.01 7.53 -6.33
CA PRO A 183 -8.06 8.61 -7.33
C PRO A 183 -9.16 8.42 -8.39
N PHE A 184 -9.52 7.18 -8.69
CA PHE A 184 -10.54 6.83 -9.71
C PHE A 184 -11.96 6.68 -9.10
N ALA A 185 -12.32 7.50 -8.13
CA ALA A 185 -13.58 7.39 -7.40
C ALA A 185 -14.80 7.32 -8.34
N GLU A 186 -14.90 8.22 -9.30
CA GLU A 186 -16.02 8.29 -10.26
C GLU A 186 -16.09 7.05 -11.17
N THR A 187 -14.93 6.55 -11.63
CA THR A 187 -14.86 5.31 -12.41
C THR A 187 -15.25 4.11 -11.56
N ILE A 188 -14.84 4.06 -10.29
CA ILE A 188 -15.23 3.01 -9.33
C ILE A 188 -16.75 2.99 -9.13
N GLU A 189 -17.38 4.16 -8.91
CA GLU A 189 -18.83 4.25 -8.78
C GLU A 189 -19.57 3.75 -10.03
N SER A 190 -19.08 4.15 -11.21
CA SER A 190 -19.65 3.70 -12.48
C SER A 190 -19.53 2.19 -12.68
N GLN A 191 -18.38 1.61 -12.31
CA GLN A 191 -18.13 0.17 -12.43
C GLN A 191 -18.91 -0.62 -11.38
N TYR A 192 -19.02 -0.12 -10.15
CA TYR A 192 -19.77 -0.80 -9.10
C TYR A 192 -21.24 -1.00 -9.45
N ARG A 193 -21.86 -0.08 -10.21
CA ARG A 193 -23.22 -0.27 -10.74
C ARG A 193 -23.36 -1.49 -11.66
N LYS A 194 -22.25 -2.03 -12.14
CA LYS A 194 -22.18 -3.23 -13.00
C LYS A 194 -21.54 -4.42 -12.26
N ARG A 195 -21.44 -4.38 -10.92
CA ARG A 195 -20.68 -5.34 -10.10
C ARG A 195 -20.93 -6.79 -10.46
N GLU A 196 -22.21 -7.17 -10.70
CA GLU A 196 -22.61 -8.53 -11.02
C GLU A 196 -21.98 -9.08 -12.31
N ARG A 197 -21.57 -8.18 -13.21
CA ARG A 197 -20.96 -8.51 -14.50
C ARG A 197 -19.43 -8.52 -14.45
N LEU A 198 -18.81 -7.98 -13.40
CA LEU A 198 -17.36 -7.88 -13.29
C LEU A 198 -16.71 -9.23 -12.98
N PHE A 199 -17.30 -9.97 -12.04
CA PHE A 199 -16.84 -11.29 -11.61
C PHE A 199 -18.03 -12.26 -11.58
N PRO A 200 -18.59 -12.62 -12.73
CA PRO A 200 -19.84 -13.38 -12.79
C PRO A 200 -19.71 -14.74 -12.10
N GLY A 201 -20.71 -15.07 -11.27
CA GLY A 201 -20.77 -16.35 -10.55
C GLY A 201 -19.84 -16.45 -9.34
N THR A 202 -19.32 -15.32 -8.83
CA THR A 202 -18.46 -15.27 -7.64
C THR A 202 -18.94 -14.22 -6.63
N ASP A 203 -18.46 -14.33 -5.40
CA ASP A 203 -18.71 -13.35 -4.33
C ASP A 203 -17.53 -12.36 -4.17
N ILE A 204 -16.70 -12.17 -5.21
CA ILE A 204 -15.52 -11.27 -5.17
C ILE A 204 -15.95 -9.83 -4.90
N LEU A 205 -17.04 -9.37 -5.52
CA LEU A 205 -17.56 -8.01 -5.36
C LEU A 205 -19.06 -8.07 -5.02
N PRO A 206 -19.41 -8.34 -3.75
CA PRO A 206 -20.78 -8.47 -3.29
C PRO A 206 -21.52 -7.13 -3.28
N GLU A 207 -22.80 -7.16 -2.93
CA GLU A 207 -23.58 -5.96 -2.72
C GLU A 207 -23.30 -5.31 -1.37
N PHE A 208 -22.93 -4.03 -1.38
CA PHE A 208 -22.71 -3.20 -0.20
C PHE A 208 -23.07 -1.74 -0.48
N GLU A 209 -23.22 -0.92 0.55
CA GLU A 209 -23.37 0.52 0.37
C GLU A 209 -22.01 1.14 0.04
N LEU A 210 -21.80 1.54 -1.21
CA LEU A 210 -20.57 2.17 -1.66
C LEU A 210 -20.56 3.66 -1.31
N VAL A 211 -19.54 4.08 -0.58
CA VAL A 211 -19.15 5.49 -0.40
C VAL A 211 -17.78 5.68 -1.00
N THR A 212 -17.53 6.75 -1.72
CA THR A 212 -16.22 7.04 -2.31
C THR A 212 -15.63 8.32 -1.77
N LEU A 213 -14.33 8.33 -1.58
CA LEU A 213 -13.53 9.53 -1.38
C LEU A 213 -12.49 9.62 -2.51
N LYS A 214 -12.59 10.66 -3.33
CA LYS A 214 -11.59 10.90 -4.37
C LYS A 214 -10.28 11.31 -3.71
N ALA A 215 -9.32 10.42 -3.73
CA ALA A 215 -8.01 10.67 -3.14
C ALA A 215 -7.25 11.74 -3.93
N VAL A 216 -6.47 12.55 -3.21
CA VAL A 216 -5.53 13.49 -3.82
C VAL A 216 -4.53 12.72 -4.69
N GLN A 217 -4.34 13.16 -5.93
CA GLN A 217 -3.46 12.52 -6.90
C GLN A 217 -2.37 13.49 -7.36
N THR A 218 -1.20 13.39 -6.76
CA THR A 218 0.01 14.17 -7.10
C THR A 218 1.11 13.31 -7.72
N ILE A 219 0.73 12.11 -8.19
CA ILE A 219 1.60 11.19 -8.93
C ILE A 219 1.98 11.80 -10.30
N ALA A 220 3.06 11.34 -10.91
CA ALA A 220 3.60 11.84 -12.18
C ALA A 220 4.06 13.30 -12.14
N GLY A 221 4.18 13.89 -10.95
CA GLY A 221 4.55 15.31 -10.77
C GLY A 221 3.38 16.27 -10.96
N GLU A 222 2.14 15.77 -10.95
CA GLU A 222 0.94 16.61 -10.86
C GLU A 222 0.98 17.46 -9.58
N VAL A 223 0.35 18.60 -9.65
CA VAL A 223 0.23 19.57 -8.55
C VAL A 223 -1.24 19.73 -8.21
N ASP A 224 -1.55 19.78 -6.93
CA ASP A 224 -2.85 20.18 -6.42
C ASP A 224 -2.67 21.48 -5.63
N ASP A 225 -3.05 22.58 -6.22
CA ASP A 225 -2.82 23.94 -5.66
C ASP A 225 -3.56 24.20 -4.34
N ARG A 226 -4.37 23.26 -3.87
CA ARG A 226 -5.01 23.33 -2.56
C ARG A 226 -4.05 23.10 -1.40
N PHE A 227 -2.89 22.50 -1.66
CA PHE A 227 -1.98 22.02 -0.61
C PHE A 227 -0.53 22.44 -0.90
N ASP A 228 0.12 22.97 0.11
CA ASP A 228 1.53 23.38 0.04
C ASP A 228 2.46 22.17 0.12
N ASP A 229 2.06 21.13 0.88
CA ASP A 229 2.81 19.89 0.99
C ASP A 229 1.91 18.62 1.03
N TRP A 230 2.56 17.48 0.96
CA TRP A 230 1.92 16.17 1.01
C TRP A 230 1.18 15.92 2.34
N PHE A 231 1.63 16.50 3.44
CA PHE A 231 1.03 16.29 4.75
C PHE A 231 -0.28 17.06 4.89
N GLU A 232 -0.38 18.26 4.32
CA GLU A 232 -1.67 18.99 4.27
C GLU A 232 -2.72 18.23 3.46
N ALA A 233 -2.29 17.63 2.33
CA ALA A 233 -3.17 16.77 1.55
C ALA A 233 -3.59 15.50 2.32
N LEU A 234 -2.69 14.92 3.11
CA LEU A 234 -3.00 13.79 3.99
C LEU A 234 -4.02 14.19 5.07
N GLU A 235 -3.76 15.28 5.78
CA GLU A 235 -4.62 15.81 6.85
C GLU A 235 -6.02 16.11 6.32
N TRP A 236 -6.12 16.75 5.17
CA TRP A 236 -7.42 16.99 4.52
C TRP A 236 -8.16 15.67 4.24
N MET A 237 -7.49 14.64 3.72
CA MET A 237 -8.13 13.33 3.51
C MET A 237 -8.55 12.69 4.83
N GLU A 238 -7.73 12.79 5.89
CA GLU A 238 -8.09 12.30 7.22
C GLU A 238 -9.34 12.97 7.79
N GLU A 239 -9.49 14.29 7.57
CA GLU A 239 -10.69 15.04 7.95
C GLU A 239 -11.92 14.57 7.17
N GLN A 240 -11.81 14.36 5.85
CA GLN A 240 -12.91 13.83 5.04
C GLN A 240 -13.33 12.42 5.51
N ILE A 241 -12.37 11.55 5.82
CA ILE A 241 -12.63 10.21 6.36
C ILE A 241 -13.35 10.32 7.71
N ALA A 242 -12.91 11.22 8.58
CA ALA A 242 -13.51 11.41 9.91
C ALA A 242 -14.97 11.89 9.86
N GLN A 243 -15.34 12.59 8.81
CA GLN A 243 -16.72 13.09 8.58
C GLN A 243 -17.60 12.07 7.85
N THR A 244 -17.03 10.98 7.35
CA THR A 244 -17.75 9.96 6.59
C THR A 244 -18.15 8.82 7.51
N ASP A 245 -19.40 8.36 7.39
CA ASP A 245 -19.85 7.16 8.07
C ASP A 245 -19.57 5.93 7.18
N PHE A 246 -18.96 4.89 7.76
CA PHE A 246 -18.64 3.62 7.08
C PHE A 246 -18.26 2.54 8.09
N ASP A 247 -18.25 1.29 7.67
CA ASP A 247 -17.80 0.13 8.46
C ASP A 247 -16.36 -0.27 8.11
N VAL A 248 -16.04 -0.28 6.82
CA VAL A 248 -14.77 -0.76 6.25
C VAL A 248 -14.25 0.24 5.23
N ALA A 249 -12.95 0.53 5.26
CA ALA A 249 -12.28 1.31 4.24
C ALA A 249 -11.40 0.43 3.33
N LEU A 250 -11.61 0.50 2.01
CA LEU A 250 -10.72 -0.05 0.99
C LEU A 250 -9.86 1.08 0.42
N ILE A 251 -8.54 0.96 0.51
CA ILE A 251 -7.64 2.09 0.27
C ILE A 251 -6.65 1.80 -0.85
N GLY A 252 -6.61 2.68 -1.86
CA GLY A 252 -5.71 2.58 -2.99
C GLY A 252 -5.24 3.94 -3.50
N CYS A 253 -4.41 4.68 -2.75
CA CYS A 253 -4.01 6.06 -3.05
C CYS A 253 -2.51 6.35 -2.85
N GLY A 254 -1.64 5.46 -3.38
CA GLY A 254 -0.19 5.67 -3.35
C GLY A 254 0.36 5.76 -1.93
N ALA A 255 1.27 6.71 -1.69
CA ALA A 255 1.93 6.87 -0.39
C ALA A 255 0.99 7.27 0.75
N TYR A 256 -0.16 7.85 0.44
CA TYR A 256 -1.18 8.19 1.45
C TYR A 256 -1.83 6.96 2.08
N GLY A 257 -1.91 5.85 1.33
CA GLY A 257 -2.74 4.71 1.71
C GLY A 257 -2.36 4.05 3.03
N PHE A 258 -1.08 3.96 3.34
CA PHE A 258 -0.63 3.32 4.58
C PHE A 258 -0.94 4.16 5.84
N PRO A 259 -0.62 5.47 5.89
CA PRO A 259 -1.04 6.34 7.00
C PRO A 259 -2.55 6.45 7.16
N LEU A 260 -3.30 6.56 6.06
CA LEU A 260 -4.77 6.60 6.13
C LEU A 260 -5.36 5.30 6.70
N ALA A 261 -4.75 4.14 6.41
CA ALA A 261 -5.18 2.88 7.02
C ALA A 261 -4.94 2.86 8.54
N ALA A 262 -3.85 3.44 9.00
CA ALA A 262 -3.58 3.61 10.43
C ALA A 262 -4.62 4.53 11.10
N LYS A 263 -4.95 5.65 10.45
CA LYS A 263 -5.98 6.59 10.91
C LYS A 263 -7.36 5.92 11.02
N VAL A 264 -7.77 5.17 10.01
CA VAL A 264 -9.05 4.43 10.03
C VAL A 264 -9.11 3.45 11.20
N LYS A 265 -8.02 2.72 11.46
CA LYS A 265 -7.93 1.85 12.65
C LYS A 265 -8.07 2.65 13.95
N ASP A 266 -7.39 3.78 14.08
CA ASP A 266 -7.48 4.63 15.28
C ASP A 266 -8.91 5.18 15.51
N MET A 267 -9.75 5.21 14.45
CA MET A 267 -11.19 5.50 14.56
C MET A 267 -12.04 4.28 14.97
N GLY A 268 -11.44 3.13 15.26
CA GLY A 268 -12.14 1.88 15.60
C GLY A 268 -12.75 1.16 14.41
N LYS A 269 -12.38 1.49 13.18
CA LYS A 269 -12.90 0.92 11.93
C LYS A 269 -11.91 -0.07 11.30
N VAL A 270 -12.36 -0.82 10.30
CA VAL A 270 -11.49 -1.75 9.56
C VAL A 270 -10.92 -1.07 8.32
N ALA A 271 -9.60 -1.11 8.17
CA ALA A 271 -8.88 -0.62 7.00
C ALA A 271 -8.20 -1.74 6.23
N ILE A 272 -8.41 -1.81 4.92
CA ILE A 272 -7.74 -2.73 4.02
C ILE A 272 -7.03 -1.93 2.92
N HIS A 273 -5.72 -1.77 3.08
CA HIS A 273 -4.89 -1.04 2.11
C HIS A 273 -4.38 -1.97 1.02
N LEU A 274 -5.08 -2.00 -0.11
CA LEU A 274 -4.78 -2.81 -1.29
C LEU A 274 -3.78 -2.13 -2.24
N GLY A 275 -3.61 -0.82 -2.12
CA GLY A 275 -2.83 -0.05 -3.08
C GLY A 275 -3.45 -0.07 -4.48
N GLY A 276 -2.63 -0.12 -5.54
CA GLY A 276 -3.13 -0.11 -6.91
C GLY A 276 -4.04 -1.29 -7.29
N ALA A 277 -3.98 -2.40 -6.55
CA ALA A 277 -4.86 -3.55 -6.76
C ALA A 277 -6.35 -3.25 -6.49
N THR A 278 -6.66 -2.16 -5.78
CA THR A 278 -8.04 -1.70 -5.56
C THR A 278 -8.80 -1.52 -6.87
N GLN A 279 -8.16 -0.95 -7.91
CA GLN A 279 -8.83 -0.75 -9.20
C GLN A 279 -9.29 -2.07 -9.85
N ILE A 280 -8.52 -3.15 -9.68
CA ILE A 280 -8.85 -4.46 -10.23
C ILE A 280 -10.12 -5.03 -9.58
N LEU A 281 -10.30 -4.85 -8.28
CA LEU A 281 -11.51 -5.26 -7.57
C LEU A 281 -12.78 -4.61 -8.16
N PHE A 282 -12.66 -3.43 -8.73
CA PHE A 282 -13.78 -2.72 -9.37
C PHE A 282 -13.78 -2.86 -10.91
N GLY A 283 -13.10 -3.84 -11.46
CA GLY A 283 -13.11 -4.10 -12.90
C GLY A 283 -12.48 -2.99 -13.74
N ILE A 284 -11.49 -2.28 -13.19
CA ILE A 284 -10.75 -1.22 -13.89
C ILE A 284 -9.39 -1.77 -14.30
N LYS A 285 -9.19 -1.96 -15.62
CA LYS A 285 -7.96 -2.48 -16.20
C LYS A 285 -6.80 -1.51 -16.03
N GLY A 286 -5.58 -2.05 -15.91
CA GLY A 286 -4.35 -1.29 -15.97
C GLY A 286 -3.27 -2.06 -16.71
N ALA A 287 -2.39 -1.38 -17.44
CA ALA A 287 -1.35 -2.01 -18.27
C ALA A 287 -0.47 -3.00 -17.48
N ARG A 288 -0.28 -2.78 -16.18
CA ARG A 288 0.45 -3.69 -15.28
C ARG A 288 -0.13 -5.11 -15.24
N TRP A 289 -1.44 -5.24 -15.39
CA TRP A 289 -2.14 -6.52 -15.23
C TRP A 289 -2.55 -7.17 -16.55
N ASP A 290 -2.36 -6.49 -17.69
CA ASP A 290 -2.77 -7.00 -18.99
C ASP A 290 -2.08 -8.34 -19.36
N SER A 291 -0.84 -8.54 -18.89
CA SER A 291 -0.10 -9.79 -19.08
C SER A 291 -0.21 -10.77 -17.90
N ASN A 292 -0.91 -10.40 -16.81
CA ASN A 292 -1.10 -11.28 -15.66
C ASN A 292 -2.30 -12.19 -15.87
N GLN A 293 -2.06 -13.45 -16.21
CA GLN A 293 -3.11 -14.44 -16.51
C GLN A 293 -4.11 -14.65 -15.36
N LYS A 294 -3.68 -14.47 -14.10
CA LYS A 294 -4.56 -14.59 -12.92
C LYS A 294 -5.51 -13.39 -12.75
N VAL A 295 -5.27 -12.31 -13.47
CA VAL A 295 -6.11 -11.11 -13.45
C VAL A 295 -6.87 -10.96 -14.77
N ASN A 296 -6.17 -11.07 -15.89
CA ASN A 296 -6.80 -10.84 -17.19
C ASN A 296 -7.80 -11.94 -17.59
N CYS A 297 -7.80 -13.10 -16.91
CA CYS A 297 -8.85 -14.12 -17.07
C CYS A 297 -10.26 -13.60 -16.67
N TRP A 298 -10.33 -12.55 -15.84
CA TRP A 298 -11.57 -11.90 -15.46
C TRP A 298 -12.03 -10.83 -16.44
N TYR A 299 -11.14 -10.38 -17.35
CA TYR A 299 -11.47 -9.31 -18.29
C TYR A 299 -12.61 -9.72 -19.22
N ASN A 300 -13.65 -8.92 -19.21
CA ASN A 300 -14.82 -9.08 -20.05
C ASN A 300 -15.30 -7.69 -20.55
N GLU A 301 -16.41 -7.63 -21.24
CA GLU A 301 -16.98 -6.40 -21.83
C GLU A 301 -17.41 -5.35 -20.79
N ALA A 302 -17.69 -5.76 -19.55
CA ALA A 302 -18.08 -4.84 -18.47
C ALA A 302 -16.87 -4.11 -17.86
N TRP A 303 -15.65 -4.63 -18.06
CA TRP A 303 -14.41 -4.01 -17.57
C TRP A 303 -14.01 -2.82 -18.42
N THR A 304 -13.48 -1.78 -17.77
CA THR A 304 -13.05 -0.55 -18.43
C THR A 304 -11.59 -0.21 -18.13
N ARG A 305 -11.03 0.76 -18.85
CA ARG A 305 -9.83 1.50 -18.44
C ARG A 305 -10.25 2.68 -17.56
N PRO A 306 -9.34 3.27 -16.76
CA PRO A 306 -9.61 4.54 -16.11
C PRO A 306 -10.09 5.59 -17.11
N SER A 307 -10.94 6.51 -16.66
CA SER A 307 -11.40 7.61 -17.50
C SER A 307 -10.23 8.55 -17.86
N GLU A 308 -10.39 9.35 -18.90
CA GLU A 308 -9.36 10.37 -19.24
C GLU A 308 -9.18 11.40 -18.11
N SER A 309 -10.23 11.68 -17.32
CA SER A 309 -10.15 12.55 -16.15
C SER A 309 -9.37 11.94 -14.97
N ASP A 310 -9.22 10.62 -14.94
CA ASP A 310 -8.44 9.90 -13.92
C ASP A 310 -6.96 9.82 -14.29
N LYS A 311 -6.59 10.18 -15.51
CA LYS A 311 -5.24 10.02 -16.04
C LYS A 311 -4.44 11.31 -15.90
N PRO A 312 -3.33 11.32 -15.14
CA PRO A 312 -2.46 12.48 -15.08
C PRO A 312 -1.79 12.75 -16.43
N LYS A 313 -1.54 14.03 -16.74
CA LYS A 313 -0.93 14.45 -18.02
C LYS A 313 0.38 13.70 -18.32
N ASN A 314 1.17 13.44 -17.30
CA ASN A 314 2.46 12.74 -17.40
C ASN A 314 2.39 11.27 -16.96
N ALA A 315 1.26 10.58 -17.17
CA ALA A 315 1.05 9.18 -16.73
C ALA A 315 2.21 8.25 -17.09
N ALA A 316 2.84 8.44 -18.27
CA ALA A 316 3.99 7.64 -18.73
C ALA A 316 5.19 7.68 -17.77
N ALA A 317 5.32 8.71 -16.93
CA ALA A 317 6.38 8.80 -15.92
C ALA A 317 6.18 7.79 -14.77
N VAL A 318 4.99 7.21 -14.64
CA VAL A 318 4.64 6.21 -13.63
C VAL A 318 4.72 4.82 -14.24
N GLU A 319 5.89 4.20 -14.18
CA GLU A 319 6.13 2.83 -14.66
C GLU A 319 5.48 2.55 -16.03
N SER A 320 5.69 3.46 -17.01
CA SER A 320 5.10 3.40 -18.35
C SER A 320 3.56 3.39 -18.36
N ALA A 321 2.95 4.21 -17.53
CA ALA A 321 1.48 4.33 -17.38
C ALA A 321 0.81 3.05 -16.87
N CYS A 322 1.42 2.34 -15.93
CA CYS A 322 1.02 0.99 -15.52
C CYS A 322 -0.40 0.87 -14.92
N TYR A 323 -1.02 1.96 -14.50
CA TYR A 323 -2.37 1.97 -13.94
C TYR A 323 -3.46 2.32 -14.96
N TRP A 324 -3.06 2.79 -16.18
CA TRP A 324 -3.96 3.28 -17.23
C TRP A 324 -3.93 2.44 -18.51
#